data_a589a85aaf2b60444e9f4ff3dc438ca5
#
_entry.id   a589a85aaf2b60444e9f4ff3dc438ca5
#
_cell.length_a   1.000
_cell.length_b   1.000
_cell.length_c   1.000
_cell.angle_alpha   90.00
_cell.angle_beta   90.00
_cell.angle_gamma   90.00
#
_symmetry.space_group_name_H-M   'P 1'
#
loop_
_entity.id
_entity.type
_entity.pdbx_description
1 polymer ?
#
loop_
_entity_poly.entity_id
_entity_poly.type
_entity_poly.pdbx_seq_one_letter_code
_entity_poly.pdbx_strand_id
1 'polypeptide(L)'
;MQRNLHRFGAAIAVVLCTVLAACARPPDETRIRDAIGAMRASAEERNASGVLDHIGNDFTGQNGEIDRAGLARTVKLEFLRNDGFDVSLGSIAIEVKGDRATATFDMTVGDASRRWLPSGRETFAVVSGWRREGSDWVCYNATRTEKE
;
A
#
# COMPACT_ATOMS: atom_id res chain seq x y z
N MET A 1 -43.19 37.99 -14.37
CA MET A 1 -41.72 38.12 -14.34
C MET A 1 -41.05 37.44 -13.13
N GLN A 2 -41.80 37.00 -12.12
CA GLN A 2 -41.23 36.37 -10.89
C GLN A 2 -40.99 34.83 -10.98
N ARG A 3 -41.59 34.15 -11.95
CA ARG A 3 -41.50 32.66 -12.06
C ARG A 3 -40.16 32.11 -12.56
N ASN A 4 -39.33 32.95 -13.16
CA ASN A 4 -38.04 32.52 -13.73
C ASN A 4 -36.87 32.66 -12.70
N LEU A 5 -37.02 33.47 -11.65
CA LEU A 5 -35.98 33.66 -10.65
C LEU A 5 -35.77 32.41 -9.76
N HIS A 6 -36.87 31.68 -9.45
CA HIS A 6 -36.79 30.47 -8.62
C HIS A 6 -36.17 29.30 -9.34
N ARG A 7 -36.26 29.26 -10.67
CA ARG A 7 -35.65 28.16 -11.48
C ARG A 7 -34.13 28.31 -11.60
N PHE A 8 -33.60 29.54 -11.62
CA PHE A 8 -32.16 29.77 -11.63
C PHE A 8 -31.52 29.52 -10.26
N GLY A 9 -32.20 29.85 -9.16
CA GLY A 9 -31.72 29.54 -7.82
C GLY A 9 -31.59 28.06 -7.50
N ALA A 10 -32.56 27.26 -7.95
CA ALA A 10 -32.54 25.81 -7.76
C ALA A 10 -31.43 25.10 -8.57
N ALA A 11 -31.15 25.57 -9.79
CA ALA A 11 -30.08 25.02 -10.63
C ALA A 11 -28.69 25.31 -10.06
N ILE A 12 -28.48 26.52 -9.52
CA ILE A 12 -27.18 26.90 -8.91
C ILE A 12 -26.94 26.09 -7.61
N ALA A 13 -27.97 25.86 -6.79
CA ALA A 13 -27.85 25.09 -5.56
C ALA A 13 -27.49 23.60 -5.83
N VAL A 14 -28.04 23.00 -6.88
CA VAL A 14 -27.71 21.61 -7.26
C VAL A 14 -26.28 21.50 -7.77
N VAL A 15 -25.78 22.47 -8.54
CA VAL A 15 -24.39 22.46 -9.03
C VAL A 15 -23.41 22.65 -7.87
N LEU A 16 -23.73 23.48 -6.88
CA LEU A 16 -22.86 23.70 -5.72
C LEU A 16 -22.76 22.45 -4.83
N CYS A 17 -23.83 21.66 -4.67
CA CYS A 17 -23.82 20.41 -3.91
C CYS A 17 -22.99 19.31 -4.59
N THR A 18 -22.92 19.27 -5.92
CA THR A 18 -22.13 18.25 -6.65
C THR A 18 -20.61 18.52 -6.57
N VAL A 19 -20.20 19.77 -6.44
CA VAL A 19 -18.77 20.14 -6.31
C VAL A 19 -18.20 19.78 -4.93
N LEU A 20 -19.02 19.79 -3.87
CA LEU A 20 -18.59 19.41 -2.52
C LEU A 20 -18.36 17.91 -2.34
N ALA A 21 -18.97 17.06 -3.16
CA ALA A 21 -18.77 15.61 -3.14
C ALA A 21 -17.44 15.18 -3.79
N ALA A 22 -16.80 16.02 -4.60
CA ALA A 22 -15.59 15.68 -5.34
C ALA A 22 -14.30 15.76 -4.50
N CYS A 23 -14.36 16.25 -3.26
CA CYS A 23 -13.19 16.39 -2.37
C CYS A 23 -13.18 15.40 -1.19
N ALA A 24 -14.00 14.36 -1.22
CA ALA A 24 -13.97 13.35 -0.15
C ALA A 24 -12.66 12.54 -0.25
N ARG A 25 -11.82 12.64 0.80
CA ARG A 25 -10.60 11.84 0.92
C ARG A 25 -10.99 10.34 0.94
N PRO A 26 -10.29 9.47 0.19
CA PRO A 26 -10.53 8.02 0.26
C PRO A 26 -10.44 7.50 1.70
N PRO A 27 -11.23 6.47 2.05
CA PRO A 27 -11.14 5.82 3.36
C PRO A 27 -9.70 5.39 3.68
N ASP A 28 -9.32 5.42 4.95
CA ASP A 28 -7.96 5.07 5.38
C ASP A 28 -7.55 3.64 4.99
N GLU A 29 -8.49 2.69 5.05
CA GLU A 29 -8.26 1.32 4.56
C GLU A 29 -7.89 1.28 3.07
N THR A 30 -8.57 2.07 2.24
CA THR A 30 -8.26 2.17 0.81
C THR A 30 -6.85 2.72 0.62
N ARG A 31 -6.48 3.75 1.35
CA ARG A 31 -5.16 4.40 1.26
C ARG A 31 -4.02 3.47 1.67
N ILE A 32 -4.22 2.66 2.73
CA ILE A 32 -3.25 1.65 3.15
C ILE A 32 -3.15 0.55 2.09
N ARG A 33 -4.28 0.10 1.54
CA ARG A 33 -4.31 -0.90 0.47
C ARG A 33 -3.58 -0.41 -0.79
N ASP A 34 -3.79 0.84 -1.15
CA ASP A 34 -3.12 1.48 -2.30
C ASP A 34 -1.61 1.60 -2.07
N ALA A 35 -1.18 1.95 -0.84
CA ALA A 35 0.23 1.98 -0.48
C ALA A 35 0.89 0.59 -0.60
N ILE A 36 0.23 -0.47 -0.11
CA ILE A 36 0.72 -1.85 -0.26
C ILE A 36 0.80 -2.22 -1.75
N GLY A 37 -0.22 -1.85 -2.55
CA GLY A 37 -0.23 -2.07 -3.99
C GLY A 37 0.90 -1.33 -4.72
N ALA A 38 1.19 -0.08 -4.32
CA ALA A 38 2.29 0.72 -4.87
C ALA A 38 3.66 0.11 -4.53
N MET A 39 3.84 -0.38 -3.30
CA MET A 39 5.07 -1.09 -2.91
C MET A 39 5.26 -2.37 -3.74
N ARG A 40 4.18 -3.13 -3.99
CA ARG A 40 4.21 -4.32 -4.86
C ARG A 40 4.65 -3.94 -6.27
N ALA A 41 4.01 -2.96 -6.88
CA ALA A 41 4.33 -2.50 -8.23
C ALA A 41 5.80 -2.04 -8.33
N SER A 42 6.27 -1.27 -7.35
CA SER A 42 7.66 -0.83 -7.26
C SER A 42 8.65 -2.00 -7.14
N ALA A 43 8.27 -3.07 -6.44
CA ALA A 43 9.10 -4.27 -6.35
C ALA A 43 9.20 -4.98 -7.71
N GLU A 44 8.09 -5.11 -8.45
CA GLU A 44 8.08 -5.68 -9.80
C GLU A 44 8.88 -4.84 -10.81
N GLU A 45 8.87 -3.52 -10.66
CA GLU A 45 9.66 -2.57 -11.44
C GLU A 45 11.13 -2.47 -11.00
N ARG A 46 11.53 -3.18 -9.94
CA ARG A 46 12.86 -3.10 -9.31
C ARG A 46 13.22 -1.69 -8.85
N ASN A 47 12.22 -0.92 -8.45
CA ASN A 47 12.34 0.42 -7.93
C ASN A 47 12.44 0.40 -6.40
N ALA A 48 13.67 0.31 -5.88
CA ALA A 48 13.91 0.26 -4.43
C ALA A 48 13.43 1.53 -3.70
N SER A 49 13.50 2.70 -4.33
CA SER A 49 12.98 3.94 -3.74
C SER A 49 11.47 3.86 -3.54
N GLY A 50 10.73 3.46 -4.58
CA GLY A 50 9.28 3.33 -4.51
C GLY A 50 8.80 2.30 -3.46
N VAL A 51 9.56 1.22 -3.24
CA VAL A 51 9.28 0.29 -2.13
C VAL A 51 9.44 0.99 -0.78
N LEU A 52 10.43 1.88 -0.63
CA LEU A 52 10.75 2.55 0.63
C LEU A 52 9.93 3.82 0.88
N ASP A 53 9.23 4.34 -0.10
CA ASP A 53 8.43 5.58 0.02
C ASP A 53 7.31 5.48 1.07
N HIS A 54 6.79 4.26 1.29
CA HIS A 54 5.77 3.99 2.29
C HIS A 54 6.31 3.40 3.60
N ILE A 55 7.64 3.37 3.78
CA ILE A 55 8.29 2.84 4.98
C ILE A 55 8.74 4.00 5.88
N GLY A 56 8.29 3.98 7.13
CA GLY A 56 8.68 4.98 8.13
C GLY A 56 10.19 5.00 8.42
N ASN A 57 10.71 6.15 8.83
CA ASN A 57 12.14 6.30 9.13
C ASN A 57 12.61 5.45 10.32
N ASP A 58 11.72 5.17 11.25
CA ASP A 58 11.89 4.33 12.43
C ASP A 58 11.38 2.90 12.24
N PHE A 59 11.24 2.46 11.00
CA PHE A 59 10.75 1.13 10.67
C PHE A 59 11.59 0.04 11.35
N THR A 60 10.88 -0.98 11.87
CA THR A 60 11.47 -2.23 12.35
C THR A 60 10.77 -3.42 11.71
N GLY A 61 11.56 -4.36 11.19
CA GLY A 61 11.07 -5.60 10.61
C GLY A 61 11.54 -6.81 11.41
N GLN A 62 10.83 -7.95 11.22
CA GLN A 62 11.20 -9.25 11.79
C GLN A 62 11.48 -9.15 13.30
N ASN A 63 10.53 -8.56 14.05
CA ASN A 63 10.62 -8.37 15.50
C ASN A 63 11.83 -7.54 15.96
N GLY A 64 12.29 -6.59 15.14
CA GLY A 64 13.40 -5.69 15.47
C GLY A 64 14.75 -6.10 14.89
N GLU A 65 14.82 -7.22 14.17
CA GLU A 65 16.09 -7.68 13.56
C GLU A 65 16.51 -6.84 12.36
N ILE A 66 15.56 -6.16 11.71
CA ILE A 66 15.81 -5.36 10.51
C ILE A 66 15.26 -3.94 10.73
N ASP A 67 16.10 -2.95 10.54
CA ASP A 67 15.72 -1.54 10.46
C ASP A 67 15.44 -1.12 9.00
N ARG A 68 15.02 0.14 8.80
CA ARG A 68 14.77 0.69 7.45
C ARG A 68 16.01 0.61 6.55
N ALA A 69 17.20 0.84 7.07
CA ALA A 69 18.45 0.76 6.31
C ALA A 69 18.78 -0.69 5.94
N GLY A 70 18.54 -1.63 6.84
CA GLY A 70 18.65 -3.06 6.58
C GLY A 70 17.67 -3.53 5.50
N LEU A 71 16.41 -3.11 5.58
CA LEU A 71 15.41 -3.37 4.54
C LEU A 71 15.86 -2.82 3.19
N ALA A 72 16.36 -1.58 3.14
CA ALA A 72 16.84 -0.96 1.91
C ALA A 72 18.01 -1.75 1.28
N ARG A 73 18.94 -2.23 2.09
CA ARG A 73 20.06 -3.08 1.62
C ARG A 73 19.54 -4.41 1.07
N THR A 74 18.63 -5.06 1.77
CA THR A 74 18.02 -6.33 1.33
C THR A 74 17.30 -6.17 0.02
N VAL A 75 16.42 -5.17 -0.12
CA VAL A 75 15.68 -4.90 -1.36
C VAL A 75 16.64 -4.67 -2.53
N LYS A 76 17.66 -3.83 -2.35
CA LYS A 76 18.66 -3.56 -3.41
C LYS A 76 19.44 -4.80 -3.80
N LEU A 77 19.83 -5.64 -2.83
CA LEU A 77 20.56 -6.85 -3.08
C LEU A 77 19.72 -7.87 -3.86
N GLU A 78 18.45 -8.02 -3.47
CA GLU A 78 17.54 -8.90 -4.21
C GLU A 78 17.32 -8.41 -5.64
N PHE A 79 17.23 -7.10 -5.86
CA PHE A 79 17.12 -6.52 -7.21
C PHE A 79 18.37 -6.72 -8.07
N LEU A 80 19.55 -6.86 -7.43
CA LEU A 80 20.79 -7.18 -8.15
C LEU A 80 20.92 -8.67 -8.50
N ARG A 81 20.32 -9.54 -7.67
CA ARG A 81 20.42 -11.00 -7.85
C ARG A 81 19.39 -11.59 -8.79
N ASN A 82 18.27 -10.89 -8.96
CA ASN A 82 17.13 -11.37 -9.74
C ASN A 82 16.83 -10.42 -10.90
N ASP A 83 16.56 -10.97 -12.06
CA ASP A 83 16.25 -10.20 -13.27
C ASP A 83 14.84 -9.59 -13.26
N GLY A 84 13.97 -10.08 -12.39
CA GLY A 84 12.62 -9.57 -12.19
C GLY A 84 11.87 -10.34 -11.11
N PHE A 85 10.81 -9.71 -10.59
CA PHE A 85 9.94 -10.28 -9.58
C PHE A 85 8.51 -10.40 -10.11
N ASP A 86 7.85 -11.49 -9.74
CA ASP A 86 6.40 -11.67 -9.84
C ASP A 86 5.85 -11.68 -8.41
N VAL A 87 5.12 -10.64 -8.03
CA VAL A 87 4.59 -10.47 -6.68
C VAL A 87 3.08 -10.51 -6.70
N SER A 88 2.50 -11.53 -6.09
CA SER A 88 1.06 -11.65 -5.92
C SER A 88 0.67 -11.38 -4.47
N LEU A 89 -0.39 -10.63 -4.28
CA LEU A 89 -0.99 -10.37 -2.96
C LEU A 89 -2.33 -11.10 -2.87
N GLY A 90 -2.55 -11.79 -1.77
CA GLY A 90 -3.85 -12.32 -1.39
C GLY A 90 -4.79 -11.20 -0.92
N SER A 91 -5.94 -11.58 -0.36
CA SER A 91 -6.85 -10.63 0.26
C SER A 91 -6.18 -9.89 1.40
N ILE A 92 -6.23 -8.55 1.37
CA ILE A 92 -5.65 -7.70 2.40
C ILE A 92 -6.73 -7.34 3.41
N ALA A 93 -6.64 -7.88 4.62
CA ALA A 93 -7.46 -7.48 5.76
C ALA A 93 -6.80 -6.29 6.45
N ILE A 94 -7.54 -5.20 6.64
CA ILE A 94 -7.03 -3.97 7.27
C ILE A 94 -7.95 -3.61 8.43
N GLU A 95 -7.37 -3.39 9.60
CA GLU A 95 -8.06 -2.93 10.80
C GLU A 95 -7.50 -1.56 11.19
N VAL A 96 -8.33 -0.51 11.08
CA VAL A 96 -7.95 0.87 11.42
C VAL A 96 -8.45 1.20 12.81
N LYS A 97 -7.57 1.74 13.65
CA LYS A 97 -7.87 2.22 15.02
C LYS A 97 -7.25 3.60 15.22
N GLY A 98 -8.03 4.65 14.95
CA GLY A 98 -7.56 6.03 15.05
C GLY A 98 -6.47 6.34 14.03
N ASP A 99 -5.27 6.65 14.52
CA ASP A 99 -4.07 6.96 13.73
C ASP A 99 -3.15 5.74 13.50
N ARG A 100 -3.61 4.55 13.87
CA ARG A 100 -2.92 3.26 13.71
C ARG A 100 -3.76 2.29 12.91
N ALA A 101 -3.08 1.38 12.22
CA ALA A 101 -3.75 0.28 11.54
C ALA A 101 -2.86 -0.96 11.51
N THR A 102 -3.49 -2.11 11.34
CA THR A 102 -2.82 -3.37 11.05
C THR A 102 -3.32 -3.90 9.71
N ALA A 103 -2.41 -4.31 8.84
CA ALA A 103 -2.74 -5.02 7.61
C ALA A 103 -2.17 -6.43 7.66
N THR A 104 -3.00 -7.40 7.28
CA THR A 104 -2.64 -8.82 7.23
C THR A 104 -2.98 -9.38 5.86
N PHE A 105 -2.03 -10.05 5.21
CA PHE A 105 -2.22 -10.62 3.88
C PHE A 105 -1.18 -11.70 3.59
N ASP A 106 -1.47 -12.54 2.62
CA ASP A 106 -0.49 -13.43 2.03
C ASP A 106 0.22 -12.74 0.86
N MET A 107 1.51 -12.93 0.76
CA MET A 107 2.34 -12.44 -0.32
C MET A 107 3.11 -13.61 -0.94
N THR A 108 2.96 -13.81 -2.23
CA THR A 108 3.74 -14.80 -2.97
C THR A 108 4.74 -14.08 -3.86
N VAL A 109 6.00 -14.42 -3.72
CA VAL A 109 7.11 -13.87 -4.52
C VAL A 109 7.70 -14.97 -5.37
N GLY A 110 7.95 -14.68 -6.62
CA GLY A 110 8.59 -15.59 -7.57
C GLY A 110 9.49 -14.84 -8.54
N ASP A 111 10.28 -15.59 -9.28
CA ASP A 111 11.08 -15.08 -10.40
C ASP A 111 10.16 -14.83 -11.59
N ALA A 112 10.15 -13.59 -12.10
CA ALA A 112 9.31 -13.19 -13.23
C ALA A 112 9.64 -13.96 -14.51
N SER A 113 10.91 -14.40 -14.70
CA SER A 113 11.34 -15.22 -15.83
C SER A 113 10.82 -16.65 -15.76
N ARG A 114 10.44 -17.11 -14.58
CA ARG A 114 9.94 -18.47 -14.28
C ARG A 114 8.48 -18.53 -13.87
N ARG A 115 7.71 -17.50 -14.15
CA ARG A 115 6.30 -17.34 -13.73
C ARG A 115 5.41 -18.54 -14.11
N TRP A 116 5.75 -19.29 -15.15
CA TRP A 116 5.05 -20.49 -15.62
C TRP A 116 5.46 -21.79 -14.91
N LEU A 117 6.52 -21.76 -14.05
CA LEU A 117 6.96 -22.89 -13.24
C LEU A 117 6.44 -22.76 -11.80
N PRO A 118 5.81 -23.79 -11.21
CA PRO A 118 5.41 -23.77 -9.81
C PRO A 118 6.58 -23.72 -8.83
N SER A 119 7.74 -24.24 -9.23
CA SER A 119 8.97 -24.26 -8.44
C SER A 119 9.65 -22.88 -8.46
N GLY A 120 10.03 -22.37 -7.29
CA GLY A 120 10.70 -21.07 -7.14
C GLY A 120 9.76 -19.93 -6.76
N ARG A 121 8.57 -20.26 -6.24
CA ARG A 121 7.66 -19.31 -5.59
C ARG A 121 7.65 -19.58 -4.09
N GLU A 122 7.78 -18.52 -3.33
CA GLU A 122 7.70 -18.54 -1.88
C GLU A 122 6.48 -17.72 -1.43
N THR A 123 5.70 -18.29 -0.53
CA THR A 123 4.52 -17.62 0.03
C THR A 123 4.77 -17.28 1.49
N PHE A 124 4.47 -16.04 1.84
CA PHE A 124 4.62 -15.51 3.18
C PHE A 124 3.29 -15.01 3.72
N ALA A 125 2.99 -15.30 4.97
CA ALA A 125 2.01 -14.57 5.74
C ALA A 125 2.68 -13.28 6.25
N VAL A 126 2.09 -12.12 5.94
CA VAL A 126 2.60 -10.80 6.31
C VAL A 126 1.65 -10.14 7.29
N VAL A 127 2.20 -9.61 8.38
CA VAL A 127 1.50 -8.71 9.30
C VAL A 127 2.28 -7.42 9.36
N SER A 128 1.63 -6.29 9.06
CA SER A 128 2.27 -4.97 9.04
C SER A 128 1.48 -3.95 9.85
N GLY A 129 2.21 -3.15 10.63
CA GLY A 129 1.68 -2.04 11.39
C GLY A 129 1.89 -0.72 10.66
N TRP A 130 0.83 0.08 10.60
CA TRP A 130 0.75 1.35 9.92
C TRP A 130 0.40 2.46 10.87
N ARG A 131 0.92 3.65 10.62
CA ARG A 131 0.53 4.87 11.33
C ARG A 131 0.29 6.01 10.36
N ARG A 132 -0.53 6.94 10.78
CA ARG A 132 -0.77 8.17 10.04
C ARG A 132 0.33 9.18 10.34
N GLU A 133 0.96 9.71 9.29
CA GLU A 133 1.88 10.83 9.35
C GLU A 133 1.33 11.96 8.45
N GLY A 134 0.77 12.99 9.09
CA GLY A 134 0.07 14.06 8.36
C GLY A 134 -1.09 13.51 7.54
N SER A 135 -0.97 13.59 6.22
CA SER A 135 -1.95 13.07 5.28
C SER A 135 -1.72 11.61 4.91
N ASP A 136 -0.55 11.03 5.19
CA ASP A 136 -0.13 9.75 4.63
C ASP A 136 -0.14 8.63 5.67
N TRP A 137 -0.20 7.41 5.17
CA TRP A 137 -0.01 6.21 5.97
C TRP A 137 1.35 5.61 5.68
N VAL A 138 2.14 5.38 6.74
CA VAL A 138 3.47 4.77 6.64
C VAL A 138 3.54 3.47 7.45
N CYS A 139 4.21 2.49 6.89
CA CYS A 139 4.50 1.23 7.57
C CYS A 139 5.64 1.44 8.56
N TYR A 140 5.40 1.24 9.85
CA TYR A 140 6.43 1.39 10.90
C TYR A 140 6.95 0.04 11.40
N ASN A 141 6.23 -1.05 11.16
CA ASN A 141 6.74 -2.39 11.41
C ASN A 141 6.14 -3.41 10.46
N ALA A 142 6.85 -4.51 10.23
CA ALA A 142 6.33 -5.65 9.50
C ALA A 142 7.04 -6.94 9.92
N THR A 143 6.28 -8.03 9.95
CA THR A 143 6.80 -9.39 10.07
C THR A 143 6.29 -10.25 8.93
N ARG A 144 7.10 -11.19 8.48
CA ARG A 144 6.69 -12.20 7.51
C ARG A 144 7.06 -13.59 8.05
N THR A 145 6.20 -14.54 7.81
CA THR A 145 6.41 -15.95 8.14
C THR A 145 6.20 -16.75 6.87
N GLU A 146 7.17 -17.58 6.52
CA GLU A 146 7.05 -18.48 5.37
C GLU A 146 5.93 -19.50 5.60
N LYS A 147 5.14 -19.73 4.57
CA LYS A 147 4.07 -20.73 4.57
C LYS A 147 4.55 -21.96 3.81
N GLU A 148 4.52 -23.10 4.48
CA GLU A 148 4.76 -24.41 3.88
C GLU A 148 3.66 -24.82 2.90
#